data_37ccc59edfb4d4b942c508e96a42bb9e
#
_entry.id   37ccc59edfb4d4b942c508e96a42bb9e
#
_cell.length_a   1.000
_cell.length_b   1.000
_cell.length_c   1.000
_cell.angle_alpha   90.00
_cell.angle_beta   90.00
_cell.angle_gamma   90.00
#
_symmetry.space_group_name_H-M   'P 1'
#
loop_
_entity.id
_entity.type
_entity.pdbx_description
1 polymer ?
#
loop_
_entity_poly.entity_id
_entity_poly.type
_entity_poly.pdbx_seq_one_letter_code
_entity_poly.pdbx_strand_id
1 'polypeptide(L)'
;MKTINRISVLILMVIAVTGCMKSKLETTYNSQESRIDSYINGKGEGYRVVRNGGANRLVLTEGSGEELGHNGNVSFYYAGYVFNGSVSSSNLFITNHQATAEQAGWDLTDAGYELYEINLGEARLVQGLKDGLYGVKAGEECEIIFSGKYGFGNENFGIIPANSALLYKIWVAGVSND
;
A
#
# COMPACT_ATOMS: atom_id res chain seq x y z
N MET A 1 30.03 45.76 0.50
CA MET A 1 30.51 44.44 -0.03
C MET A 1 30.47 43.27 0.95
N LYS A 2 30.31 43.44 2.25
CA LYS A 2 30.27 42.32 3.25
C LYS A 2 28.87 41.67 3.46
N THR A 3 27.80 42.33 3.05
CA THR A 3 26.41 41.81 3.23
C THR A 3 26.01 40.80 2.16
N ILE A 4 26.53 40.92 0.94
CA ILE A 4 26.22 40.01 -0.16
C ILE A 4 26.77 38.58 0.12
N ASN A 5 27.94 38.50 0.76
CA ASN A 5 28.56 37.20 1.07
C ASN A 5 27.80 36.37 2.12
N ARG A 6 27.09 37.01 3.04
CA ARG A 6 26.30 36.32 4.08
C ARG A 6 25.01 35.73 3.53
N ILE A 7 24.35 36.42 2.60
CA ILE A 7 23.12 35.95 1.94
C ILE A 7 23.43 34.76 1.01
N SER A 8 24.54 34.84 0.23
CA SER A 8 25.00 33.73 -0.63
C SER A 8 25.34 32.46 0.16
N VAL A 9 25.97 32.58 1.33
CA VAL A 9 26.29 31.43 2.20
C VAL A 9 25.03 30.81 2.80
N LEU A 10 24.04 31.64 3.17
CA LEU A 10 22.75 31.15 3.70
C LEU A 10 21.95 30.39 2.64
N ILE A 11 21.91 30.88 1.39
CA ILE A 11 21.24 30.23 0.28
C ILE A 11 21.90 28.88 -0.07
N LEU A 12 23.24 28.82 -0.07
CA LEU A 12 23.98 27.57 -0.30
C LEU A 12 23.70 26.52 0.80
N MET A 13 23.60 26.95 2.06
CA MET A 13 23.31 26.06 3.19
C MET A 13 21.91 25.46 3.12
N VAL A 14 20.89 26.23 2.68
CA VAL A 14 19.51 25.74 2.52
C VAL A 14 19.42 24.70 1.40
N ILE A 15 20.14 24.90 0.29
CA ILE A 15 20.15 23.93 -0.84
C ILE A 15 20.82 22.61 -0.43
N ALA A 16 21.87 22.64 0.38
CA ALA A 16 22.56 21.43 0.84
C ALA A 16 21.68 20.56 1.79
N VAL A 17 20.87 21.18 2.63
CA VAL A 17 19.97 20.47 3.58
C VAL A 17 18.82 19.79 2.85
N THR A 18 18.21 20.44 1.86
CA THR A 18 17.11 19.87 1.07
C THR A 18 17.58 18.71 0.19
N GLY A 19 18.79 18.77 -0.36
CA GLY A 19 19.39 17.69 -1.16
C GLY A 19 19.66 16.43 -0.33
N CYS A 20 20.12 16.58 0.89
CA CYS A 20 20.41 15.46 1.79
C CYS A 20 19.12 14.73 2.27
N MET A 21 18.07 15.47 2.57
CA MET A 21 16.78 14.88 2.96
C MET A 21 16.13 14.10 1.81
N LYS A 22 16.15 14.62 0.59
CA LYS A 22 15.61 13.96 -0.60
C LYS A 22 16.36 12.65 -0.92
N SER A 23 17.69 12.67 -0.86
CA SER A 23 18.53 11.49 -1.05
C SER A 23 18.26 10.41 -0.01
N LYS A 24 18.08 10.77 1.26
CA LYS A 24 17.78 9.84 2.34
C LYS A 24 16.41 9.17 2.18
N LEU A 25 15.41 9.94 1.74
CA LEU A 25 14.07 9.43 1.50
C LEU A 25 14.05 8.44 0.32
N GLU A 26 14.74 8.77 -0.76
CA GLU A 26 14.89 7.89 -1.92
C GLU A 26 15.60 6.57 -1.57
N THR A 27 16.64 6.63 -0.77
CA THR A 27 17.31 5.43 -0.24
C THR A 27 16.36 4.55 0.59
N THR A 28 15.49 5.17 1.39
CA THR A 28 14.45 4.46 2.16
C THR A 28 13.49 3.72 1.24
N TYR A 29 12.95 4.38 0.21
CA TYR A 29 12.03 3.75 -0.72
C TYR A 29 12.70 2.63 -1.53
N ASN A 30 13.93 2.82 -2.02
CA ASN A 30 14.68 1.77 -2.72
C ASN A 30 14.91 0.54 -1.83
N SER A 31 15.20 0.74 -0.54
CA SER A 31 15.32 -0.35 0.43
C SER A 31 13.99 -1.09 0.65
N GLN A 32 12.86 -0.36 0.63
CA GLN A 32 11.53 -0.96 0.73
C GLN A 32 11.20 -1.79 -0.51
N GLU A 33 11.44 -1.27 -1.71
CA GLU A 33 11.24 -2.00 -2.97
C GLU A 33 12.06 -3.30 -2.99
N SER A 34 13.33 -3.26 -2.58
CA SER A 34 14.16 -4.47 -2.47
C SER A 34 13.60 -5.51 -1.49
N ARG A 35 13.00 -5.06 -0.38
CA ARG A 35 12.33 -5.97 0.58
C ARG A 35 11.03 -6.54 0.02
N ILE A 36 10.27 -5.76 -0.75
CA ILE A 36 9.07 -6.20 -1.44
C ILE A 36 9.42 -7.28 -2.45
N ASP A 37 10.44 -7.05 -3.29
CA ASP A 37 10.92 -8.05 -4.24
C ASP A 37 11.40 -9.33 -3.55
N SER A 38 12.14 -9.20 -2.45
CA SER A 38 12.60 -10.36 -1.66
C SER A 38 11.43 -11.16 -1.08
N TYR A 39 10.39 -10.47 -0.59
CA TYR A 39 9.18 -11.11 -0.06
C TYR A 39 8.41 -11.86 -1.15
N ILE A 40 8.19 -11.23 -2.30
CA ILE A 40 7.50 -11.85 -3.44
C ILE A 40 8.27 -13.07 -3.94
N ASN A 41 9.57 -12.94 -4.14
CA ASN A 41 10.43 -14.04 -4.59
C ASN A 41 10.49 -15.19 -3.57
N GLY A 42 10.39 -14.87 -2.27
CA GLY A 42 10.35 -15.86 -1.19
C GLY A 42 9.05 -16.68 -1.12
N LYS A 43 7.98 -16.26 -1.81
CA LYS A 43 6.72 -17.02 -1.90
C LYS A 43 6.82 -18.23 -2.83
N GLY A 44 7.87 -18.29 -3.65
CA GLY A 44 8.10 -19.39 -4.60
C GLY A 44 7.44 -19.18 -5.96
N GLU A 45 7.73 -20.13 -6.86
CA GLU A 45 7.12 -20.15 -8.18
C GLU A 45 5.67 -20.66 -8.09
N GLY A 46 4.77 -20.06 -8.88
CA GLY A 46 3.37 -20.48 -8.96
C GLY A 46 2.36 -19.39 -8.68
N TYR A 47 2.79 -18.23 -8.21
CA TYR A 47 1.91 -17.07 -8.03
C TYR A 47 2.11 -16.04 -9.15
N ARG A 48 1.00 -15.51 -9.67
CA ARG A 48 1.05 -14.43 -10.66
C ARG A 48 1.33 -13.10 -9.95
N VAL A 49 2.29 -12.35 -10.47
CA VAL A 49 2.61 -11.00 -9.97
C VAL A 49 2.22 -9.97 -11.02
N VAL A 50 1.35 -9.02 -10.64
CA VAL A 50 0.96 -7.88 -11.47
C VAL A 50 1.59 -6.61 -10.87
N ARG A 51 2.35 -5.89 -11.69
CA ARG A 51 3.00 -4.62 -11.29
C ARG A 51 2.34 -3.46 -11.99
N ASN A 52 1.81 -2.51 -11.22
CA ASN A 52 1.11 -1.34 -11.75
C ASN A 52 1.34 -0.13 -10.85
N GLY A 53 1.74 1.03 -11.41
CA GLY A 53 1.83 2.31 -10.69
C GLY A 53 2.73 2.32 -9.44
N GLY A 54 3.60 1.31 -9.26
CA GLY A 54 4.40 1.10 -8.06
C GLY A 54 3.76 0.14 -7.04
N ALA A 55 2.56 -0.36 -7.31
CA ALA A 55 1.96 -1.46 -6.57
C ALA A 55 2.40 -2.81 -7.15
N ASN A 56 2.60 -3.77 -6.28
CA ASN A 56 2.90 -5.17 -6.61
C ASN A 56 1.74 -6.02 -6.07
N ARG A 57 0.91 -6.56 -6.96
CA ARG A 57 -0.18 -7.47 -6.61
C ARG A 57 0.27 -8.90 -6.83
N LEU A 58 0.42 -9.62 -5.73
CA LEU A 58 0.68 -11.06 -5.72
C LEU A 58 -0.65 -11.80 -5.63
N VAL A 59 -1.06 -12.46 -6.71
CA VAL A 59 -2.32 -13.20 -6.80
C VAL A 59 -2.13 -14.56 -6.16
N LEU A 60 -2.86 -14.83 -5.07
CA LEU A 60 -2.82 -16.09 -4.31
C LEU A 60 -3.87 -17.07 -4.83
N THR A 61 -5.06 -16.55 -5.16
CA THR A 61 -6.17 -17.29 -5.76
C THR A 61 -6.68 -16.49 -6.94
N GLU A 62 -6.75 -17.11 -8.12
CA GLU A 62 -7.26 -16.46 -9.31
C GLU A 62 -8.77 -16.21 -9.21
N GLY A 63 -9.18 -15.00 -9.57
CA GLY A 63 -10.58 -14.65 -9.74
C GLY A 63 -11.12 -15.02 -11.12
N SER A 64 -12.40 -14.78 -11.32
CA SER A 64 -13.09 -15.03 -12.59
C SER A 64 -13.94 -13.83 -13.03
N GLY A 65 -14.35 -13.84 -14.30
CA GLY A 65 -15.15 -12.76 -14.87
C GLY A 65 -14.32 -11.58 -15.36
N GLU A 66 -14.95 -10.41 -15.39
CA GLU A 66 -14.30 -9.18 -15.88
C GLU A 66 -13.28 -8.61 -14.90
N GLU A 67 -12.31 -7.89 -15.45
CA GLU A 67 -11.30 -7.16 -14.68
C GLU A 67 -11.87 -5.80 -14.24
N LEU A 68 -11.56 -5.39 -13.00
CA LEU A 68 -11.95 -4.08 -12.48
C LEU A 68 -11.32 -2.96 -13.32
N GLY A 69 -12.15 -2.14 -13.91
CA GLY A 69 -11.77 -0.93 -14.64
C GLY A 69 -11.48 0.26 -13.72
N HIS A 70 -10.95 1.34 -14.29
CA HIS A 70 -10.60 2.56 -13.53
C HIS A 70 -11.80 3.22 -12.83
N ASN A 71 -12.99 3.10 -13.38
CA ASN A 71 -14.24 3.65 -12.83
C ASN A 71 -15.21 2.54 -12.41
N GLY A 72 -14.74 1.29 -12.34
CA GLY A 72 -15.54 0.16 -11.93
C GLY A 72 -15.83 0.14 -10.44
N ASN A 73 -16.81 -0.66 -10.05
CA ASN A 73 -17.21 -0.90 -8.69
C ASN A 73 -16.58 -2.22 -8.21
N VAL A 74 -16.09 -2.24 -6.99
CA VAL A 74 -15.51 -3.42 -6.38
C VAL A 74 -15.97 -3.54 -4.94
N SER A 75 -16.30 -4.76 -4.54
CA SER A 75 -16.60 -5.12 -3.15
C SER A 75 -15.59 -6.15 -2.65
N PHE A 76 -15.05 -5.94 -1.45
CA PHE A 76 -13.98 -6.77 -0.91
C PHE A 76 -13.87 -6.71 0.61
N TYR A 77 -13.28 -7.77 1.19
CA TYR A 77 -12.70 -7.72 2.52
C TYR A 77 -11.22 -7.40 2.41
N TYR A 78 -10.67 -6.82 3.48
CA TYR A 78 -9.25 -6.42 3.51
C TYR A 78 -8.61 -6.56 4.88
N ALA A 79 -7.28 -6.66 4.87
CA ALA A 79 -6.45 -6.52 6.06
C ALA A 79 -5.18 -5.74 5.69
N GLY A 80 -4.96 -4.59 6.34
CA GLY A 80 -3.83 -3.69 6.08
C GLY A 80 -2.73 -3.82 7.13
N TYR A 81 -1.49 -3.92 6.68
CA TYR A 81 -0.31 -4.11 7.51
C TYR A 81 0.77 -3.09 7.20
N VAL A 82 1.47 -2.61 8.22
CA VAL A 82 2.77 -1.95 8.03
C VAL A 82 3.78 -3.03 7.60
N PHE A 83 4.34 -2.88 6.39
CA PHE A 83 5.20 -3.90 5.81
C PHE A 83 6.68 -3.63 6.11
N ASN A 84 7.32 -4.54 6.81
CA ASN A 84 8.74 -4.52 7.15
C ASN A 84 9.53 -5.72 6.62
N GLY A 85 8.93 -6.48 5.68
CA GLY A 85 9.51 -7.69 5.08
C GLY A 85 8.72 -8.96 5.43
N SER A 86 7.75 -8.89 6.33
CA SER A 86 6.86 -10.00 6.70
C SER A 86 5.48 -9.51 7.08
N VAL A 87 4.50 -10.42 7.10
CA VAL A 87 3.14 -10.18 7.60
C VAL A 87 3.02 -10.77 8.99
N SER A 88 2.63 -9.93 9.96
CA SER A 88 2.41 -10.33 11.35
C SER A 88 1.20 -9.59 11.92
N SER A 89 0.46 -10.22 12.82
CA SER A 89 -0.66 -9.58 13.52
C SER A 89 -0.24 -8.33 14.31
N SER A 90 1.01 -8.26 14.76
CA SER A 90 1.56 -7.07 15.43
C SER A 90 1.69 -5.84 14.52
N ASN A 91 1.69 -6.03 13.21
CA ASN A 91 1.80 -4.98 12.20
C ASN A 91 0.44 -4.66 11.54
N LEU A 92 -0.63 -5.36 11.94
CA LEU A 92 -1.99 -5.10 11.46
C LEU A 92 -2.47 -3.74 11.98
N PHE A 93 -2.97 -2.87 11.09
CA PHE A 93 -3.49 -1.56 11.49
C PHE A 93 -4.97 -1.37 11.15
N ILE A 94 -5.53 -2.19 10.26
CA ILE A 94 -6.95 -2.15 9.87
C ILE A 94 -7.37 -3.48 9.26
N THR A 95 -8.60 -3.92 9.52
CA THR A 95 -9.22 -5.04 8.81
C THR A 95 -10.75 -5.00 8.96
N ASN A 96 -11.47 -5.49 7.96
CA ASN A 96 -12.89 -5.89 8.04
C ASN A 96 -13.04 -7.41 7.82
N HIS A 97 -11.94 -8.16 7.69
CA HIS A 97 -11.96 -9.61 7.53
C HIS A 97 -12.00 -10.29 8.90
N GLN A 98 -13.11 -10.95 9.25
CA GLN A 98 -13.39 -11.49 10.56
C GLN A 98 -12.27 -12.41 11.07
N ALA A 99 -11.87 -13.41 10.29
CA ALA A 99 -10.83 -14.35 10.71
C ALA A 99 -9.48 -13.68 11.01
N THR A 100 -9.16 -12.60 10.30
CA THR A 100 -7.93 -11.81 10.56
C THR A 100 -8.06 -11.02 11.86
N ALA A 101 -9.20 -10.40 12.12
CA ALA A 101 -9.46 -9.68 13.37
C ALA A 101 -9.39 -10.63 14.59
N GLU A 102 -10.06 -11.76 14.53
CA GLU A 102 -10.03 -12.79 15.58
C GLU A 102 -8.60 -13.29 15.86
N GLN A 103 -7.83 -13.56 14.80
CA GLN A 103 -6.43 -13.99 14.91
C GLN A 103 -5.52 -12.92 15.54
N ALA A 104 -5.85 -11.65 15.35
CA ALA A 104 -5.16 -10.53 15.96
C ALA A 104 -5.67 -10.18 17.38
N GLY A 105 -6.71 -10.86 17.86
CA GLY A 105 -7.36 -10.58 19.13
C GLY A 105 -8.19 -9.28 19.12
N TRP A 106 -8.65 -8.85 17.94
CA TRP A 106 -9.51 -7.69 17.79
C TRP A 106 -10.98 -8.11 17.89
N ASP A 107 -11.73 -7.39 18.70
CA ASP A 107 -13.17 -7.53 18.82
C ASP A 107 -13.83 -6.35 18.09
N LEU A 108 -14.24 -6.59 16.83
CA LEU A 108 -14.96 -5.64 16.02
C LEU A 108 -16.47 -5.83 16.23
N THR A 109 -17.22 -4.72 16.14
CA THR A 109 -18.69 -4.80 16.06
C THR A 109 -19.11 -5.38 14.71
N ASP A 110 -20.37 -5.85 14.58
CA ASP A 110 -20.89 -6.40 13.33
C ASP A 110 -20.67 -5.48 12.12
N ALA A 111 -20.83 -4.17 12.29
CA ALA A 111 -20.53 -3.17 11.26
C ALA A 111 -19.03 -3.14 10.84
N GLY A 112 -18.14 -3.58 11.72
CA GLY A 112 -16.70 -3.69 11.42
C GLY A 112 -16.36 -4.81 10.45
N TYR A 113 -17.28 -5.77 10.26
CA TYR A 113 -17.11 -6.91 9.34
C TYR A 113 -17.90 -6.75 8.04
N GLU A 114 -18.53 -5.61 7.81
CA GLU A 114 -19.25 -5.35 6.58
C GLU A 114 -18.32 -5.35 5.37
N LEU A 115 -18.87 -5.83 4.25
CA LEU A 115 -18.20 -5.81 2.96
C LEU A 115 -17.93 -4.35 2.56
N TYR A 116 -16.69 -4.05 2.18
CA TYR A 116 -16.33 -2.71 1.75
C TYR A 116 -16.59 -2.56 0.25
N GLU A 117 -17.49 -1.64 -0.11
CA GLU A 117 -17.91 -1.40 -1.49
C GLU A 117 -17.49 0.00 -1.93
N ILE A 118 -16.81 0.10 -3.07
CA ILE A 118 -16.32 1.37 -3.61
C ILE A 118 -16.42 1.40 -5.13
N ASN A 119 -16.55 2.62 -5.66
CA ASN A 119 -16.15 2.93 -7.03
C ASN A 119 -14.66 3.29 -7.06
N LEU A 120 -13.84 2.58 -7.84
CA LEU A 120 -12.39 2.76 -7.84
C LEU A 120 -11.97 4.17 -8.27
N GLY A 121 -12.71 4.79 -9.22
CA GLY A 121 -12.43 6.14 -9.70
C GLY A 121 -12.62 7.22 -8.63
N GLU A 122 -13.66 7.08 -7.82
CA GLU A 122 -14.10 8.06 -6.82
C GLU A 122 -13.47 7.83 -5.43
N ALA A 123 -13.02 6.61 -5.14
CA ALA A 123 -12.52 6.23 -3.83
C ALA A 123 -11.26 7.01 -3.44
N ARG A 124 -11.25 7.47 -2.19
CA ARG A 124 -10.09 8.12 -1.57
C ARG A 124 -9.16 7.08 -0.93
N LEU A 125 -8.48 6.32 -1.77
CA LEU A 125 -7.47 5.35 -1.36
C LEU A 125 -6.07 5.93 -1.52
N VAL A 126 -5.10 5.38 -0.77
CA VAL A 126 -3.67 5.62 -1.07
C VAL A 126 -3.35 5.07 -2.44
N GLN A 127 -2.45 5.74 -3.16
CA GLN A 127 -2.18 5.46 -4.57
C GLN A 127 -1.82 3.99 -4.83
N GLY A 128 -0.94 3.41 -4.00
CA GLY A 128 -0.53 2.02 -4.17
C GLY A 128 -1.68 1.01 -4.04
N LEU A 129 -2.65 1.26 -3.14
CA LEU A 129 -3.83 0.40 -3.04
C LEU A 129 -4.76 0.55 -4.25
N LYS A 130 -4.98 1.80 -4.71
CA LYS A 130 -5.78 2.08 -5.90
C LYS A 130 -5.20 1.42 -7.15
N ASP A 131 -3.90 1.55 -7.38
CA ASP A 131 -3.20 0.94 -8.51
C ASP A 131 -3.19 -0.58 -8.42
N GLY A 132 -3.05 -1.14 -7.21
CA GLY A 132 -3.06 -2.58 -7.00
C GLY A 132 -4.43 -3.22 -7.19
N LEU A 133 -5.53 -2.51 -6.89
CA LEU A 133 -6.90 -2.99 -7.11
C LEU A 133 -7.29 -2.97 -8.59
N TYR A 134 -6.70 -2.12 -9.42
CA TYR A 134 -6.99 -2.11 -10.85
C TYR A 134 -6.73 -3.48 -11.49
N GLY A 135 -7.72 -4.00 -12.21
CA GLY A 135 -7.65 -5.29 -12.88
C GLY A 135 -7.84 -6.52 -11.98
N VAL A 136 -8.28 -6.37 -10.70
CA VAL A 136 -8.73 -7.52 -9.90
C VAL A 136 -10.02 -8.11 -10.46
N LYS A 137 -10.29 -9.37 -10.14
CA LYS A 137 -11.50 -10.09 -10.57
C LYS A 137 -12.31 -10.58 -9.37
N ALA A 138 -13.58 -10.83 -9.56
CA ALA A 138 -14.42 -11.44 -8.52
C ALA A 138 -13.86 -12.80 -8.09
N GLY A 139 -13.78 -13.04 -6.78
CA GLY A 139 -13.20 -14.24 -6.18
C GLY A 139 -11.67 -14.24 -6.12
N GLU A 140 -10.99 -13.18 -6.57
CA GLU A 140 -9.54 -13.09 -6.44
C GLU A 140 -9.13 -12.87 -4.98
N GLU A 141 -8.11 -13.62 -4.52
CA GLU A 141 -7.40 -13.34 -3.29
C GLU A 141 -5.99 -12.88 -3.62
N CYS A 142 -5.57 -11.75 -3.10
CA CYS A 142 -4.25 -11.21 -3.41
C CYS A 142 -3.63 -10.43 -2.24
N GLU A 143 -2.31 -10.24 -2.34
CA GLU A 143 -1.56 -9.30 -1.51
C GLU A 143 -1.11 -8.13 -2.40
N ILE A 144 -1.53 -6.91 -2.05
CA ILE A 144 -1.11 -5.67 -2.72
C ILE A 144 -0.06 -5.00 -1.84
N ILE A 145 1.17 -4.87 -2.37
CA ILE A 145 2.32 -4.40 -1.61
C ILE A 145 2.96 -3.22 -2.35
N PHE A 146 3.28 -2.16 -1.62
CA PHE A 146 3.91 -0.96 -2.18
C PHE A 146 4.76 -0.23 -1.15
N SER A 147 5.76 0.53 -1.63
CA SER A 147 6.60 1.35 -0.77
C SER A 147 5.85 2.56 -0.21
N GLY A 148 6.39 3.18 0.82
CA GLY A 148 5.84 4.38 1.45
C GLY A 148 5.65 5.55 0.48
N LYS A 149 6.33 5.54 -0.66
CA LYS A 149 6.16 6.50 -1.74
C LYS A 149 4.71 6.55 -2.26
N TYR A 150 4.01 5.43 -2.25
CA TYR A 150 2.64 5.27 -2.74
C TYR A 150 1.62 5.07 -1.61
N GLY A 151 2.08 5.22 -0.34
CA GLY A 151 1.27 5.11 0.87
C GLY A 151 0.83 6.46 1.42
N PHE A 152 0.91 6.61 2.76
CA PHE A 152 0.49 7.83 3.47
C PHE A 152 1.53 8.96 3.44
N GLY A 153 2.67 8.79 2.76
CA GLY A 153 3.69 9.84 2.62
C GLY A 153 4.46 10.12 3.91
N ASN A 154 4.92 11.35 4.06
CA ASN A 154 5.84 11.78 5.11
C ASN A 154 5.14 12.15 6.44
N GLU A 155 3.94 11.66 6.68
CA GLU A 155 3.19 11.91 7.90
C GLU A 155 2.86 10.59 8.61
N ASN A 156 2.81 10.64 9.95
CA ASN A 156 2.29 9.51 10.73
C ASN A 156 0.77 9.48 10.59
N PHE A 157 0.21 8.31 10.34
CA PHE A 157 -1.23 8.11 10.27
C PHE A 157 -1.67 7.04 11.28
N GLY A 158 -2.20 7.46 12.42
CA GLY A 158 -2.49 6.57 13.54
C GLY A 158 -1.21 5.83 14.00
N ILE A 159 -1.24 4.51 13.93
CA ILE A 159 -0.07 3.66 14.28
C ILE A 159 0.90 3.45 13.12
N ILE A 160 0.60 3.99 11.92
CA ILE A 160 1.44 3.85 10.73
C ILE A 160 2.49 4.95 10.75
N PRO A 161 3.80 4.61 10.85
CA PRO A 161 4.85 5.61 10.78
C PRO A 161 4.96 6.27 9.41
N ALA A 162 5.49 7.48 9.36
CA ALA A 162 5.76 8.19 8.11
C ALA A 162 6.60 7.33 7.15
N ASN A 163 6.30 7.44 5.87
CA ASN A 163 7.01 6.75 4.79
C ASN A 163 7.02 5.21 4.90
N SER A 164 6.07 4.61 5.60
CA SER A 164 5.98 3.16 5.75
C SER A 164 5.56 2.49 4.44
N ALA A 165 6.23 1.40 4.07
CA ALA A 165 5.70 0.46 3.11
C ALA A 165 4.47 -0.25 3.70
N LEU A 166 3.50 -0.56 2.85
CA LEU A 166 2.23 -1.17 3.25
C LEU A 166 1.98 -2.45 2.46
N LEU A 167 1.28 -3.38 3.10
CA LEU A 167 0.72 -4.58 2.48
C LEU A 167 -0.75 -4.65 2.82
N TYR A 168 -1.58 -4.86 1.81
CA TYR A 168 -2.99 -5.19 1.98
C TYR A 168 -3.27 -6.59 1.47
N LYS A 169 -3.84 -7.44 2.30
CA LYS A 169 -4.52 -8.66 1.86
C LYS A 169 -5.91 -8.27 1.42
N ILE A 170 -6.33 -8.74 0.27
CA ILE A 170 -7.63 -8.43 -0.35
C ILE A 170 -8.33 -9.73 -0.73
N TRP A 171 -9.60 -9.82 -0.39
CA TRP A 171 -10.52 -10.89 -0.77
C TRP A 171 -11.67 -10.25 -1.56
N VAL A 172 -11.60 -10.34 -2.88
CA VAL A 172 -12.57 -9.69 -3.79
C VAL A 172 -13.87 -10.48 -3.82
N ALA A 173 -14.96 -9.87 -3.36
CA ALA A 173 -16.29 -10.48 -3.40
C ALA A 173 -17.00 -10.26 -4.74
N GLY A 174 -16.85 -9.06 -5.34
CA GLY A 174 -17.52 -8.73 -6.59
C GLY A 174 -16.82 -7.60 -7.35
N VAL A 175 -17.01 -7.60 -8.68
CA VAL A 175 -16.55 -6.55 -9.61
C VAL A 175 -17.69 -6.25 -10.58
N SER A 176 -17.87 -4.96 -10.91
CA SER A 176 -18.76 -4.47 -11.97
C SER A 176 -18.17 -3.22 -12.60
N ASN A 177 -18.25 -3.10 -13.93
CA ASN A 177 -17.80 -1.94 -14.70
C ASN A 177 -18.95 -1.12 -15.29
N ASP A 178 -20.19 -1.38 -14.86
CA ASP A 178 -21.41 -0.69 -15.29
C ASP A 178 -21.59 0.65 -14.58
#